data_6a0a43191302b931c0d6267bc36dc296
#
_entry.id   6a0a43191302b931c0d6267bc36dc296
#
_cell.length_a   1.000
_cell.length_b   1.000
_cell.length_c   1.000
_cell.angle_alpha   90.00
_cell.angle_beta   90.00
_cell.angle_gamma   90.00
#
_symmetry.space_group_name_H-M   'P 1'
#
loop_
_entity.id
_entity.type
_entity.pdbx_description
1 polymer ?
#
loop_
_entity_poly.entity_id
_entity_poly.type
_entity_poly.pdbx_seq_one_letter_code
_entity_poly.pdbx_strand_id
1 'polypeptide(L)'
;MAVRRPVNTLRIVDVADDTVVSLEPLQGLWTEEQYLTMTDHSRRLLEYADGVIEVLPMPTPEHQKILAFLYRQFFVYLETLGGIVLFAPLRVRVRPRKFREPDLVILCDANDPRQKARYWVGADLAVEVVSADDPERDTKVKRHDYAQAGIPEYWIVNPRNATITVLVLEGKAYAEYGMFQRGERALSKLLSGFSVDVDAVLGPGQ
;
A
#
# COMPACT_ATOMS: atom_id res chain seq x y z
N MET A 1 14.43 18.58 21.80
CA MET A 1 13.84 19.27 20.65
C MET A 1 13.55 18.24 19.58
N ALA A 2 12.28 17.91 19.35
CA ALA A 2 11.90 16.97 18.29
C ALA A 2 12.08 17.70 16.95
N VAL A 3 12.97 17.17 16.09
CA VAL A 3 13.12 17.62 14.72
C VAL A 3 11.80 17.30 14.01
N ARG A 4 10.98 18.31 13.74
CA ARG A 4 9.81 18.16 12.87
C ARG A 4 10.34 17.75 11.50
N ARG A 5 10.02 16.51 11.06
CA ARG A 5 10.25 16.07 9.67
C ARG A 5 9.54 17.06 8.74
N PRO A 6 10.13 17.40 7.59
CA PRO A 6 9.43 18.20 6.60
C PRO A 6 8.20 17.41 6.13
N VAL A 7 7.03 17.86 6.52
CA VAL A 7 5.77 17.36 5.97
C VAL A 7 5.77 17.72 4.49
N ASN A 8 5.55 16.76 3.60
CA ASN A 8 5.31 17.01 2.19
C ASN A 8 4.04 17.87 2.07
N THR A 9 4.19 19.17 2.08
CA THR A 9 3.07 20.12 2.10
C THR A 9 2.42 20.16 0.73
N LEU A 10 1.11 19.97 0.67
CA LEU A 10 0.34 20.16 -0.55
C LEU A 10 0.31 21.67 -0.87
N ARG A 11 0.75 22.03 -2.08
CA ARG A 11 0.84 23.42 -2.52
C ARG A 11 0.33 23.57 -3.95
N ILE A 12 -0.29 24.70 -4.25
CA ILE A 12 -0.55 25.14 -5.62
C ILE A 12 0.55 26.12 -5.99
N VAL A 13 1.19 25.92 -7.13
CA VAL A 13 2.19 26.81 -7.69
C VAL A 13 1.61 27.39 -8.98
N ASP A 14 1.46 28.70 -9.05
CA ASP A 14 1.20 29.38 -10.32
C ASP A 14 2.52 29.55 -11.07
N VAL A 15 2.60 28.93 -12.25
CA VAL A 15 3.83 28.92 -13.07
C VAL A 15 4.07 30.30 -13.75
N ALA A 16 3.05 31.16 -13.80
CA ALA A 16 3.17 32.44 -14.45
C ALA A 16 3.87 33.51 -13.61
N ASP A 17 3.72 33.45 -12.28
CA ASP A 17 4.27 34.47 -11.37
C ASP A 17 4.96 33.87 -10.12
N ASP A 18 5.23 32.54 -10.12
CA ASP A 18 5.82 31.82 -9.00
C ASP A 18 5.05 31.91 -7.67
N THR A 19 3.78 32.31 -7.70
CA THR A 19 2.93 32.35 -6.50
C THR A 19 2.75 30.94 -5.94
N VAL A 20 3.03 30.79 -4.65
CA VAL A 20 2.89 29.50 -3.93
C VAL A 20 1.80 29.64 -2.87
N VAL A 21 0.72 28.88 -3.03
CA VAL A 21 -0.37 28.81 -2.05
C VAL A 21 -0.26 27.48 -1.27
N SER A 22 -0.12 27.59 0.05
CA SER A 22 -0.17 26.40 0.92
C SER A 22 -1.61 25.95 1.08
N LEU A 23 -1.85 24.64 0.88
CA LEU A 23 -3.16 24.01 1.11
C LEU A 23 -3.26 23.40 2.52
N GLU A 24 -2.26 23.63 3.38
CA GLU A 24 -2.26 23.14 4.76
C GLU A 24 -3.49 23.60 5.57
N PRO A 25 -3.99 24.84 5.44
CA PRO A 25 -5.23 25.27 6.12
C PRO A 25 -6.48 24.48 5.72
N LEU A 26 -6.46 23.76 4.60
CA LEU A 26 -7.56 22.92 4.13
C LEU A 26 -7.48 21.47 4.65
N GLN A 27 -6.42 21.10 5.35
CA GLN A 27 -6.30 19.77 5.93
C GLN A 27 -7.38 19.55 7.01
N GLY A 28 -8.06 18.42 6.92
CA GLY A 28 -9.25 18.10 7.70
C GLY A 28 -10.57 18.48 7.04
N LEU A 29 -10.55 19.31 5.98
CA LEU A 29 -11.75 19.81 5.28
C LEU A 29 -12.00 19.11 3.93
N TRP A 30 -11.04 18.36 3.40
CA TRP A 30 -11.16 17.70 2.10
C TRP A 30 -12.29 16.67 2.09
N THR A 31 -13.06 16.64 1.03
CA THR A 31 -14.06 15.60 0.77
C THR A 31 -13.45 14.42 0.00
N GLU A 32 -14.10 13.25 0.04
CA GLU A 32 -13.71 12.12 -0.81
C GLU A 32 -13.68 12.47 -2.29
N GLU A 33 -14.68 13.22 -2.78
CA GLU A 33 -14.79 13.59 -4.19
C GLU A 33 -13.66 14.55 -4.61
N GLN A 34 -13.29 15.50 -3.76
CA GLN A 34 -12.16 16.38 -4.03
C GLN A 34 -10.84 15.60 -4.10
N TYR A 35 -10.64 14.64 -3.17
CA TYR A 35 -9.48 13.74 -3.19
C TYR A 35 -9.45 12.90 -4.48
N LEU A 36 -10.55 12.26 -4.83
CA LEU A 36 -10.64 11.44 -6.04
C LEU A 36 -10.40 12.26 -7.30
N THR A 37 -10.98 13.47 -7.39
CA THR A 37 -10.75 14.39 -8.52
C THR A 37 -9.28 14.81 -8.60
N MET A 38 -8.66 15.13 -7.46
CA MET A 38 -7.25 15.50 -7.42
C MET A 38 -6.36 14.35 -7.89
N THR A 39 -6.63 13.13 -7.42
CA THR A 39 -5.82 11.95 -7.76
C THR A 39 -6.03 11.47 -9.20
N ASP A 40 -7.17 11.74 -9.83
CA ASP A 40 -7.37 11.45 -11.26
C ASP A 40 -6.43 12.30 -12.16
N HIS A 41 -5.92 13.41 -11.66
CA HIS A 41 -5.03 14.32 -12.40
C HIS A 41 -3.61 14.40 -11.82
N SER A 42 -3.35 13.77 -10.66
CA SER A 42 -2.04 13.78 -10.03
C SER A 42 -1.14 12.65 -10.55
N ARG A 43 0.16 12.93 -10.64
CA ARG A 43 1.21 11.92 -10.83
C ARG A 43 1.88 11.52 -9.52
N ARG A 44 1.41 12.04 -8.39
CA ARG A 44 1.90 11.73 -7.04
C ARG A 44 1.01 10.69 -6.41
N LEU A 45 1.60 9.85 -5.59
CA LEU A 45 0.86 8.97 -4.69
C LEU A 45 0.26 9.82 -3.57
N LEU A 46 -1.07 9.73 -3.41
CA LEU A 46 -1.82 10.53 -2.45
C LEU A 46 -2.75 9.61 -1.67
N GLU A 47 -2.68 9.66 -0.35
CA GLU A 47 -3.66 8.98 0.50
C GLU A 47 -4.60 9.98 1.16
N TYR A 48 -5.76 9.48 1.59
CA TYR A 48 -6.81 10.31 2.20
C TYR A 48 -7.33 9.66 3.47
N ALA A 49 -7.45 10.45 4.51
CA ALA A 49 -8.06 10.02 5.77
C ALA A 49 -8.80 11.20 6.43
N ASP A 50 -10.13 11.07 6.57
CA ASP A 50 -10.97 11.98 7.35
C ASP A 50 -10.78 13.47 7.04
N GLY A 51 -10.62 13.79 5.75
CA GLY A 51 -10.43 15.17 5.28
C GLY A 51 -8.97 15.60 5.18
N VAL A 52 -8.02 14.72 5.50
CA VAL A 52 -6.59 14.97 5.36
C VAL A 52 -6.07 14.25 4.12
N ILE A 53 -5.35 14.97 3.26
CA ILE A 53 -4.63 14.42 2.11
C ILE A 53 -3.14 14.38 2.44
N GLU A 54 -2.54 13.22 2.26
CA GLU A 54 -1.12 12.97 2.49
C GLU A 54 -0.42 12.64 1.19
N VAL A 55 0.68 13.35 0.89
CA VAL A 55 1.54 13.08 -0.26
C VAL A 55 2.59 12.07 0.15
N LEU A 56 2.62 10.92 -0.52
CA LEU A 56 3.58 9.88 -0.24
C LEU A 56 4.94 10.19 -0.88
N PRO A 57 6.04 9.72 -0.26
CA PRO A 57 7.37 9.82 -0.85
C PRO A 57 7.46 8.98 -2.13
N MET A 58 8.38 9.37 -3.02
CA MET A 58 8.67 8.57 -4.21
C MET A 58 9.37 7.27 -3.81
N PRO A 59 8.98 6.13 -4.38
CA PRO A 59 9.62 4.85 -4.09
C PRO A 59 11.06 4.82 -4.59
N THR A 60 11.94 4.15 -3.83
CA THR A 60 13.34 3.93 -4.22
C THR A 60 13.48 2.87 -5.31
N PRO A 61 14.61 2.81 -6.04
CA PRO A 61 14.88 1.73 -6.99
C PRO A 61 14.85 0.34 -6.34
N GLU A 62 15.29 0.19 -5.09
CA GLU A 62 15.22 -1.06 -4.33
C GLU A 62 13.77 -1.49 -4.10
N HIS A 63 12.94 -0.57 -3.59
CA HIS A 63 11.51 -0.78 -3.43
C HIS A 63 10.86 -1.26 -4.73
N GLN A 64 11.16 -0.61 -5.86
CA GLN A 64 10.62 -0.96 -7.17
C GLN A 64 11.06 -2.35 -7.65
N LYS A 65 12.30 -2.79 -7.36
CA LYS A 65 12.78 -4.14 -7.69
C LYS A 65 12.04 -5.21 -6.90
N ILE A 66 11.86 -5.00 -5.60
CA ILE A 66 11.08 -5.88 -4.73
C ILE A 66 9.65 -6.00 -5.25
N LEU A 67 9.03 -4.86 -5.52
CA LEU A 67 7.67 -4.79 -6.03
C LEU A 67 7.50 -5.51 -7.37
N ALA A 68 8.40 -5.29 -8.32
CA ALA A 68 8.38 -5.94 -9.63
C ALA A 68 8.57 -7.47 -9.54
N PHE A 69 9.40 -7.94 -8.58
CA PHE A 69 9.54 -9.36 -8.33
C PHE A 69 8.26 -9.97 -7.79
N LEU A 70 7.71 -9.39 -6.72
CA LEU A 70 6.48 -9.87 -6.08
C LEU A 70 5.30 -9.84 -7.04
N TYR A 71 5.13 -8.75 -7.80
CA TYR A 71 4.09 -8.65 -8.82
C TYR A 71 4.13 -9.84 -9.79
N ARG A 72 5.31 -10.19 -10.32
CA ARG A 72 5.46 -11.33 -11.23
C ARG A 72 5.07 -12.65 -10.59
N GLN A 73 5.46 -12.86 -9.31
CA GLN A 73 5.11 -14.11 -8.61
C GLN A 73 3.59 -14.23 -8.42
N PHE A 74 2.95 -13.16 -7.93
CA PHE A 74 1.50 -13.15 -7.77
C PHE A 74 0.77 -13.24 -9.11
N PHE A 75 1.24 -12.54 -10.14
CA PHE A 75 0.63 -12.54 -11.46
C PHE A 75 0.60 -13.96 -12.04
N VAL A 76 1.73 -14.65 -12.09
CA VAL A 76 1.82 -16.02 -12.65
C VAL A 76 0.93 -16.98 -11.85
N TYR A 77 0.87 -16.85 -10.54
CA TYR A 77 0.02 -17.70 -9.71
C TYR A 77 -1.48 -17.42 -9.96
N LEU A 78 -1.87 -16.16 -9.98
CA LEU A 78 -3.27 -15.76 -10.10
C LEU A 78 -3.84 -15.93 -11.51
N GLU A 79 -3.01 -15.81 -12.54
CA GLU A 79 -3.42 -15.98 -13.94
C GLU A 79 -4.13 -17.31 -14.18
N THR A 80 -3.65 -18.37 -13.55
CA THR A 80 -4.24 -19.72 -13.66
C THR A 80 -5.52 -19.91 -12.87
N LEU A 81 -5.77 -19.03 -11.88
CA LEU A 81 -6.90 -19.11 -10.95
C LEU A 81 -8.00 -18.10 -11.25
N GLY A 82 -7.80 -17.23 -12.23
CA GLY A 82 -8.76 -16.18 -12.60
C GLY A 82 -8.76 -14.98 -11.64
N GLY A 83 -7.71 -14.82 -10.85
CA GLY A 83 -7.52 -13.65 -9.98
C GLY A 83 -6.81 -12.50 -10.69
N ILE A 84 -6.64 -11.39 -9.96
CA ILE A 84 -5.97 -10.19 -10.46
C ILE A 84 -5.07 -9.59 -9.38
N VAL A 85 -3.89 -9.13 -9.78
CA VAL A 85 -2.98 -8.33 -8.97
C VAL A 85 -2.73 -7.00 -9.66
N LEU A 86 -2.88 -5.89 -8.92
CA LEU A 86 -2.54 -4.55 -9.37
C LEU A 86 -1.61 -3.87 -8.35
N PHE A 87 -1.04 -2.75 -8.76
CA PHE A 87 -0.07 -1.99 -7.97
C PHE A 87 -0.46 -0.51 -7.88
N ALA A 88 0.16 0.22 -6.96
CA ALA A 88 0.00 1.66 -6.85
C ALA A 88 0.24 2.37 -8.20
N PRO A 89 -0.56 3.39 -8.55
CA PRO A 89 -1.43 4.18 -7.68
C PRO A 89 -2.91 3.74 -7.65
N LEU A 90 -3.20 2.45 -7.52
CA LEU A 90 -4.58 2.01 -7.35
C LEU A 90 -5.09 2.38 -5.95
N ARG A 91 -6.15 3.16 -5.90
CA ARG A 91 -6.79 3.56 -4.66
C ARG A 91 -7.68 2.44 -4.11
N VAL A 92 -7.51 2.12 -2.85
CA VAL A 92 -8.37 1.17 -2.12
C VAL A 92 -9.11 1.92 -1.02
N ARG A 93 -10.44 1.93 -1.09
CA ARG A 93 -11.27 2.47 -0.03
C ARG A 93 -11.34 1.45 1.10
N VAL A 94 -10.66 1.73 2.19
CA VAL A 94 -10.62 0.87 3.38
C VAL A 94 -11.85 1.07 4.27
N ARG A 95 -12.43 2.27 4.27
CA ARG A 95 -13.73 2.62 4.88
C ARG A 95 -14.25 3.94 4.30
N PRO A 96 -15.48 4.36 4.61
CA PRO A 96 -15.94 5.71 4.31
C PRO A 96 -14.94 6.76 4.81
N ARG A 97 -14.63 7.75 4.01
CA ARG A 97 -13.67 8.82 4.26
C ARG A 97 -12.23 8.37 4.45
N LYS A 98 -11.83 7.17 3.94
CA LYS A 98 -10.45 6.71 4.02
C LYS A 98 -10.03 5.87 2.82
N PHE A 99 -8.98 6.31 2.16
CA PHE A 99 -8.34 5.63 1.02
C PHE A 99 -6.86 5.42 1.27
N ARG A 100 -6.38 4.25 0.85
CA ARG A 100 -4.96 3.88 0.81
C ARG A 100 -4.56 3.51 -0.60
N GLU A 101 -3.27 3.60 -0.90
CA GLU A 101 -2.66 3.14 -2.15
C GLU A 101 -1.63 2.05 -1.82
N PRO A 102 -2.07 0.78 -1.65
CA PRO A 102 -1.15 -0.31 -1.35
C PRO A 102 -0.16 -0.56 -2.51
N ASP A 103 1.05 -0.98 -2.17
CA ASP A 103 2.08 -1.29 -3.17
C ASP A 103 1.62 -2.39 -4.13
N LEU A 104 1.04 -3.49 -3.60
CA LEU A 104 0.28 -4.47 -4.38
C LEU A 104 -1.06 -4.75 -3.71
N VAL A 105 -2.05 -5.01 -4.55
CA VAL A 105 -3.40 -5.39 -4.11
C VAL A 105 -3.93 -6.52 -4.98
N ILE A 106 -4.55 -7.52 -4.35
CA ILE A 106 -4.99 -8.75 -4.99
C ILE A 106 -6.49 -8.96 -4.74
N LEU A 107 -7.18 -9.40 -5.79
CA LEU A 107 -8.48 -10.05 -5.72
C LEU A 107 -8.37 -11.44 -6.33
N CYS A 108 -8.92 -12.44 -5.65
CA CYS A 108 -8.91 -13.84 -6.09
C CYS A 108 -9.85 -14.07 -7.29
N ASP A 109 -10.75 -13.14 -7.57
CA ASP A 109 -11.63 -13.12 -8.74
C ASP A 109 -11.44 -11.80 -9.50
N ALA A 110 -11.01 -11.89 -10.77
CA ALA A 110 -10.83 -10.73 -11.64
C ALA A 110 -12.16 -10.04 -12.02
N ASN A 111 -13.30 -10.64 -11.72
CA ASN A 111 -14.62 -10.04 -11.93
C ASN A 111 -15.28 -9.57 -10.62
N ASP A 112 -14.52 -9.47 -9.55
CA ASP A 112 -15.02 -9.09 -8.24
C ASP A 112 -15.73 -7.71 -8.28
N PRO A 113 -16.98 -7.59 -7.76
CA PRO A 113 -17.74 -6.34 -7.78
C PRO A 113 -17.16 -5.22 -6.90
N ARG A 114 -16.16 -5.51 -6.06
CA ARG A 114 -15.40 -4.50 -5.32
C ARG A 114 -14.57 -3.60 -6.23
N GLN A 115 -14.29 -4.00 -7.46
CA GLN A 115 -13.63 -3.18 -8.47
C GLN A 115 -14.60 -2.10 -8.97
N LYS A 116 -14.35 -0.86 -8.59
CA LYS A 116 -15.07 0.32 -9.11
C LYS A 116 -14.17 1.06 -10.11
N ALA A 117 -14.76 1.87 -10.95
CA ALA A 117 -14.04 2.57 -12.01
C ALA A 117 -12.87 3.47 -11.51
N ARG A 118 -13.00 4.04 -10.31
CA ARG A 118 -12.01 4.98 -9.76
C ARG A 118 -11.21 4.42 -8.59
N TYR A 119 -11.64 3.32 -7.97
CA TYR A 119 -11.02 2.70 -6.79
C TYR A 119 -11.58 1.30 -6.53
N TRP A 120 -10.91 0.52 -5.72
CA TRP A 120 -11.46 -0.71 -5.19
C TRP A 120 -12.03 -0.52 -3.78
N VAL A 121 -12.99 -1.37 -3.38
CA VAL A 121 -13.57 -1.37 -2.04
C VAL A 121 -13.04 -2.58 -1.27
N GLY A 122 -11.90 -2.40 -0.59
CA GLY A 122 -11.15 -3.51 0.02
C GLY A 122 -10.43 -4.37 -1.00
N ALA A 123 -9.90 -5.49 -0.54
CA ALA A 123 -9.15 -6.49 -1.31
C ALA A 123 -9.17 -7.85 -0.60
N ASP A 124 -8.59 -8.89 -1.20
CA ASP A 124 -8.36 -10.18 -0.55
C ASP A 124 -6.96 -10.25 0.09
N LEU A 125 -5.98 -9.60 -0.54
CA LEU A 125 -4.63 -9.50 -0.01
C LEU A 125 -4.03 -8.14 -0.37
N ALA A 126 -3.30 -7.54 0.56
CA ALA A 126 -2.50 -6.35 0.36
C ALA A 126 -1.02 -6.64 0.68
N VAL A 127 -0.12 -6.00 -0.04
CA VAL A 127 1.33 -6.06 0.22
C VAL A 127 1.88 -4.64 0.33
N GLU A 128 2.71 -4.40 1.33
CA GLU A 128 3.47 -3.17 1.49
C GLU A 128 4.96 -3.47 1.66
N VAL A 129 5.77 -2.71 0.96
CA VAL A 129 7.23 -2.71 1.13
C VAL A 129 7.60 -1.54 2.01
N VAL A 130 8.11 -1.84 3.20
CA VAL A 130 8.37 -0.83 4.25
C VAL A 130 9.33 0.26 3.75
N SER A 131 8.85 1.51 3.80
CA SER A 131 9.66 2.67 3.52
C SER A 131 10.63 2.97 4.67
N ALA A 132 11.85 3.44 4.33
CA ALA A 132 12.83 3.86 5.32
C ALA A 132 12.39 5.11 6.10
N ASP A 133 11.57 5.97 5.47
CA ASP A 133 11.19 7.27 6.02
C ASP A 133 10.13 7.16 7.12
N ASP A 134 9.18 6.23 6.99
CA ASP A 134 8.13 5.99 7.98
C ASP A 134 7.75 4.50 8.11
N PRO A 135 8.59 3.69 8.79
CA PRO A 135 8.31 2.27 8.96
C PRO A 135 7.05 1.97 9.78
N GLU A 136 6.63 2.88 10.67
CA GLU A 136 5.44 2.67 11.49
C GLU A 136 4.14 2.77 10.69
N ARG A 137 4.17 3.48 9.57
CA ARG A 137 3.03 3.58 8.68
C ARG A 137 2.56 2.21 8.22
N ASP A 138 3.46 1.37 7.71
CA ASP A 138 3.10 0.05 7.17
C ASP A 138 2.93 -0.99 8.28
N THR A 139 3.76 -0.93 9.33
CA THR A 139 3.75 -1.93 10.40
C THR A 139 2.64 -1.72 11.43
N LYS A 140 2.12 -0.49 11.60
CA LYS A 140 1.10 -0.14 12.60
C LYS A 140 -0.15 0.46 11.98
N VAL A 141 -0.01 1.59 11.24
CA VAL A 141 -1.17 2.36 10.78
C VAL A 141 -1.95 1.60 9.71
N LYS A 142 -1.30 1.18 8.62
CA LYS A 142 -1.95 0.42 7.54
C LYS A 142 -2.41 -0.97 8.02
N ARG A 143 -1.66 -1.60 8.94
CA ARG A 143 -2.10 -2.83 9.59
C ARG A 143 -3.49 -2.68 10.23
N HIS A 144 -3.72 -1.60 10.96
CA HIS A 144 -5.04 -1.31 11.55
C HIS A 144 -6.08 -1.03 10.47
N ASP A 145 -5.74 -0.22 9.46
CA ASP A 145 -6.65 0.18 8.40
C ASP A 145 -7.12 -1.00 7.55
N TYR A 146 -6.20 -1.89 7.17
CA TYR A 146 -6.53 -3.08 6.38
C TYR A 146 -7.33 -4.11 7.17
N ALA A 147 -7.06 -4.25 8.48
CA ALA A 147 -7.90 -5.06 9.36
C ALA A 147 -9.33 -4.49 9.44
N GLN A 148 -9.48 -3.16 9.55
CA GLN A 148 -10.78 -2.48 9.54
C GLN A 148 -11.53 -2.65 8.21
N ALA A 149 -10.79 -2.71 7.09
CA ALA A 149 -11.35 -2.98 5.76
C ALA A 149 -11.77 -4.44 5.56
N GLY A 150 -11.41 -5.33 6.48
CA GLY A 150 -11.69 -6.75 6.38
C GLY A 150 -10.81 -7.46 5.33
N ILE A 151 -9.62 -6.94 5.01
CA ILE A 151 -8.67 -7.59 4.09
C ILE A 151 -8.13 -8.86 4.76
N PRO A 152 -8.38 -10.06 4.20
CA PRO A 152 -8.06 -11.32 4.86
C PRO A 152 -6.58 -11.54 5.15
N GLU A 153 -5.69 -11.11 4.23
CA GLU A 153 -4.25 -11.31 4.37
C GLU A 153 -3.47 -10.03 4.06
N TYR A 154 -2.45 -9.75 4.86
CA TYR A 154 -1.58 -8.58 4.69
C TYR A 154 -0.12 -8.98 4.81
N TRP A 155 0.69 -8.62 3.80
CA TRP A 155 2.12 -8.87 3.75
C TRP A 155 2.90 -7.58 4.01
N ILE A 156 3.83 -7.64 4.94
CA ILE A 156 4.78 -6.57 5.24
C ILE A 156 6.17 -7.03 4.83
N VAL A 157 6.68 -6.49 3.75
CA VAL A 157 8.03 -6.77 3.25
C VAL A 157 8.97 -5.71 3.78
N ASN A 158 9.91 -6.09 4.64
CA ASN A 158 10.83 -5.15 5.26
C ASN A 158 12.27 -5.40 4.82
N PRO A 159 12.80 -4.64 3.84
CA PRO A 159 14.16 -4.83 3.35
C PRO A 159 15.24 -4.49 4.38
N ARG A 160 14.94 -3.66 5.40
CA ARG A 160 15.91 -3.22 6.41
C ARG A 160 16.31 -4.32 7.38
N ASN A 161 15.37 -5.16 7.79
CA ASN A 161 15.63 -6.30 8.67
C ASN A 161 15.56 -7.64 7.92
N ALA A 162 15.44 -7.57 6.60
CA ALA A 162 15.40 -8.71 5.69
C ALA A 162 14.30 -9.72 6.05
N THR A 163 13.08 -9.24 6.34
CA THR A 163 11.95 -10.08 6.70
C THR A 163 10.74 -9.85 5.81
N ILE A 164 9.91 -10.88 5.69
CA ILE A 164 8.54 -10.82 5.18
C ILE A 164 7.62 -11.33 6.27
N THR A 165 6.76 -10.45 6.79
CA THR A 165 5.74 -10.82 7.78
C THR A 165 4.41 -11.00 7.06
N VAL A 166 3.79 -12.16 7.25
CA VAL A 166 2.45 -12.47 6.75
C VAL A 166 1.48 -12.42 7.92
N LEU A 167 0.47 -11.58 7.76
CA LEU A 167 -0.58 -11.34 8.74
C LEU A 167 -1.91 -11.86 8.20
N VAL A 168 -2.69 -12.53 9.05
CA VAL A 168 -4.02 -13.05 8.71
C VAL A 168 -5.06 -12.43 9.62
N LEU A 169 -6.18 -12.01 9.04
CA LEU A 169 -7.25 -11.37 9.78
C LEU A 169 -8.00 -12.40 10.64
N GLU A 170 -7.97 -12.19 11.95
CA GLU A 170 -8.75 -12.94 12.94
C GLU A 170 -9.73 -12.00 13.62
N GLY A 171 -11.01 -12.15 13.28
CA GLY A 171 -12.06 -11.24 13.75
C GLY A 171 -11.85 -9.82 13.26
N LYS A 172 -11.35 -8.90 14.10
CA LYS A 172 -11.13 -7.48 13.78
C LYS A 172 -9.66 -7.03 13.82
N ALA A 173 -8.75 -7.96 14.02
CA ALA A 173 -7.33 -7.67 14.12
C ALA A 173 -6.51 -8.71 13.38
N TYR A 174 -5.30 -8.31 12.95
CA TYR A 174 -4.37 -9.25 12.37
C TYR A 174 -3.60 -10.03 13.43
N ALA A 175 -3.58 -11.37 13.27
CA ALA A 175 -2.63 -12.27 13.89
C ALA A 175 -1.43 -12.50 12.95
N GLU A 176 -0.26 -12.73 13.50
CA GLU A 176 0.92 -13.10 12.72
C GLU A 176 0.82 -14.59 12.33
N TYR A 177 0.72 -14.85 11.01
CA TYR A 177 0.79 -16.20 10.46
C TYR A 177 2.23 -16.69 10.42
N GLY A 178 3.18 -15.82 10.08
CA GLY A 178 4.60 -16.10 10.12
C GLY A 178 5.44 -14.87 9.79
N MET A 179 6.66 -14.85 10.35
CA MET A 179 7.71 -13.91 9.99
C MET A 179 8.85 -14.73 9.39
N PHE A 180 9.13 -14.49 8.12
CA PHE A 180 10.09 -15.23 7.31
C PHE A 180 11.31 -14.37 7.05
N GLN A 181 12.50 -14.95 7.16
CA GLN A 181 13.77 -14.29 6.98
C GLN A 181 14.60 -14.94 5.87
N ARG A 182 15.79 -14.41 5.59
CA ARG A 182 16.68 -14.98 4.58
C ARG A 182 16.91 -16.48 4.80
N GLY A 183 16.95 -17.24 3.69
CA GLY A 183 17.01 -18.69 3.69
C GLY A 183 15.64 -19.39 3.84
N GLU A 184 14.57 -18.63 4.05
CA GLU A 184 13.22 -19.16 4.22
C GLU A 184 12.30 -18.80 3.05
N ARG A 185 11.13 -19.44 3.01
CA ARG A 185 10.06 -19.13 2.06
C ARG A 185 8.88 -18.52 2.80
N ALA A 186 8.48 -17.31 2.41
CA ALA A 186 7.26 -16.69 2.90
C ALA A 186 6.04 -17.35 2.24
N LEU A 187 5.11 -17.82 3.07
CA LEU A 187 3.94 -18.61 2.68
C LEU A 187 2.68 -17.73 2.78
N SER A 188 1.80 -17.81 1.78
CA SER A 188 0.44 -17.28 1.91
C SER A 188 -0.45 -18.28 2.64
N LYS A 189 -1.30 -17.78 3.51
CA LYS A 189 -2.38 -18.56 4.12
C LYS A 189 -3.61 -18.59 3.22
N LEU A 190 -3.87 -17.48 2.55
CA LEU A 190 -5.02 -17.29 1.66
C LEU A 190 -4.84 -18.05 0.34
N LEU A 191 -3.66 -17.90 -0.28
CA LEU A 191 -3.34 -18.47 -1.59
C LEU A 191 -2.66 -19.83 -1.42
N SER A 192 -3.45 -20.90 -1.47
CA SER A 192 -2.98 -22.26 -1.18
C SER A 192 -1.81 -22.69 -2.07
N GLY A 193 -0.66 -23.02 -1.48
CA GLY A 193 0.55 -23.41 -2.19
C GLY A 193 1.38 -22.24 -2.74
N PHE A 194 0.92 -21.00 -2.61
CA PHE A 194 1.72 -19.83 -2.97
C PHE A 194 2.81 -19.57 -1.93
N SER A 195 4.03 -19.41 -2.40
CA SER A 195 5.15 -19.00 -1.56
C SER A 195 6.22 -18.31 -2.38
N VAL A 196 6.98 -17.43 -1.74
CA VAL A 196 8.14 -16.76 -2.34
C VAL A 196 9.39 -16.97 -1.49
N ASP A 197 10.52 -17.10 -2.15
CA ASP A 197 11.81 -17.15 -1.48
C ASP A 197 12.23 -15.75 -1.03
N VAL A 198 12.55 -15.59 0.26
CA VAL A 198 12.87 -14.28 0.86
C VAL A 198 14.13 -13.69 0.25
N ASP A 199 15.15 -14.50 -0.05
CA ASP A 199 16.38 -14.04 -0.71
C ASP A 199 16.11 -13.55 -2.14
N ALA A 200 15.25 -14.26 -2.86
CA ALA A 200 14.87 -13.87 -4.21
C ALA A 200 14.07 -12.56 -4.24
N VAL A 201 13.21 -12.32 -3.23
CA VAL A 201 12.45 -11.07 -3.09
C VAL A 201 13.36 -9.89 -2.78
N LEU A 202 14.26 -10.05 -1.81
CA LEU A 202 15.09 -8.94 -1.29
C LEU A 202 16.37 -8.73 -2.08
N GLY A 203 16.72 -9.67 -2.97
CA GLY A 203 17.97 -9.66 -3.70
C GLY A 203 19.19 -10.02 -2.82
N PRO A 204 20.40 -10.06 -3.40
CA PRO A 204 21.60 -10.37 -2.64
C PRO A 204 21.77 -9.38 -1.48
N GLY A 205 22.13 -9.90 -0.31
CA GLY A 205 22.45 -9.08 0.87
C GLY A 205 23.60 -8.11 0.56
N GLN A 206 23.47 -6.87 1.02
CA GLN A 206 24.56 -5.89 0.99
C GLN A 206 25.56 -6.21 2.08
#